data_ca0a8315a224be00adccbec36260b5f5
#
_entry.id   ca0a8315a224be00adccbec36260b5f5
#
_cell.length_a   1.000
_cell.length_b   1.000
_cell.length_c   1.000
_cell.angle_alpha   90.00
_cell.angle_beta   90.00
_cell.angle_gamma   90.00
#
_symmetry.space_group_name_H-M   'P 1'
#
loop_
_entity.id
_entity.type
_entity.pdbx_description
1 polymer ?
#
loop_
_entity_poly.entity_id
_entity_poly.type
_entity_poly.pdbx_seq_one_letter_code
_entity_poly.pdbx_strand_id
1 'polypeptide(L)'
;MKDPHQVSAGVVVDFLSRTLPFSDLDRGVLEGLARACTIDFVPKGVRFMTQGQTRVESLYLVQSGGVKLFLTDGEGQESLVDYRGEGAAVGALALIRGSPAHLNVETVEDTFFFKMAKKAFLDLLAERPALSQYYIKSFSDAYIAKAFEELRRQKIRPRTDASLQLFTTPVAAIIRRAPVSVFEDENIRQAAGVMAEERVGSLLVQDHDRKVIGIVTDKDFRFKVVSQGLNYNWPVAEVMSSPVETIDEGMSCFNALVTMMKRQIHHLGVTREGAIIGVVTSNDILVLQGHSPFALYKEIVSERRIEGLCALSARVPMTVRGLIEEGAKANSVSRMIAVLNDLILERLLSLMQEELGPPPVEFCWLFLGSEGRMEQTFKTDQDNALLYAAPENPEQRTRTESYFTEFGKRAIEYLVACGYPRCPGNLMASNPDWRKSYADWQDYFFDLVRRPEPERVLKATIFFDFRPGYGRLDLGARLRDVVSAAARGNHVFLRYLARDCLTVRPPLSFFRNIIVEKDGAHKNRLDLKLRXITPFVDFARVTSLAEGIKETNTMARLAGVYEAGALSKEFYSEIREAYGFIMQVRLVHQLRQMEQDLTPRQLPGPGRADRTRKNGP
;
A
#
# COMPACT_ATOMS: atom_id res chain seq x y z
N MET A 1 42.00 39.08 1.09
CA MET A 1 40.78 38.68 1.76
C MET A 1 40.56 37.19 1.48
N LYS A 2 40.44 36.35 2.52
CA LYS A 2 40.11 34.93 2.32
C LYS A 2 38.64 34.84 1.88
N ASP A 3 38.37 34.05 0.87
CA ASP A 3 37.03 33.79 0.38
C ASP A 3 36.19 33.21 1.55
N PRO A 4 35.06 33.81 1.92
CA PRO A 4 34.25 33.36 3.05
C PRO A 4 33.67 31.92 2.86
N HIS A 5 33.75 31.37 1.67
CA HIS A 5 33.30 30.00 1.38
C HIS A 5 34.44 28.95 1.49
N GLN A 6 35.68 29.36 1.85
CA GLN A 6 36.83 28.46 1.95
C GLN A 6 36.88 27.83 3.36
N VAL A 7 36.56 26.55 3.45
CA VAL A 7 36.61 25.77 4.71
C VAL A 7 38.02 25.32 5.01
N SER A 8 38.34 25.15 6.30
CA SER A 8 39.63 24.53 6.70
C SER A 8 39.74 23.14 6.06
N ALA A 9 40.79 22.90 5.30
CA ALA A 9 41.03 21.62 4.64
C ALA A 9 41.00 20.45 5.63
N GLY A 10 41.41 20.66 6.87
CA GLY A 10 41.35 19.63 7.92
C GLY A 10 39.93 19.11 8.22
N VAL A 11 38.95 20.01 8.26
CA VAL A 11 37.54 19.65 8.51
C VAL A 11 36.99 18.80 7.36
N VAL A 12 37.33 19.17 6.11
CA VAL A 12 36.88 18.41 4.93
C VAL A 12 37.57 17.05 4.87
N VAL A 13 38.87 16.97 5.17
CA VAL A 13 39.61 15.68 5.23
C VAL A 13 39.00 14.77 6.27
N ASP A 14 38.72 15.29 7.47
CA ASP A 14 38.08 14.49 8.55
C ASP A 14 36.70 13.96 8.13
N PHE A 15 35.91 14.78 7.47
CA PHE A 15 34.61 14.36 6.94
C PHE A 15 34.78 13.29 5.85
N LEU A 16 35.61 13.52 4.85
CA LEU A 16 35.81 12.58 3.73
C LEU A 16 36.40 11.24 4.22
N SER A 17 37.29 11.25 5.22
CA SER A 17 37.89 10.03 5.76
C SER A 17 36.87 9.09 6.45
N ARG A 18 35.68 9.61 6.77
CA ARG A 18 34.58 8.83 7.38
C ARG A 18 33.41 8.60 6.42
N THR A 19 33.50 9.12 5.19
CA THR A 19 32.42 9.12 4.22
C THR A 19 32.74 8.18 3.05
N LEU A 20 31.87 7.17 2.85
CA LEU A 20 31.97 6.29 1.67
C LEU A 20 31.65 7.07 0.39
N PRO A 21 32.37 6.84 -0.70
CA PRO A 21 33.48 5.89 -0.88
C PRO A 21 34.87 6.52 -0.66
N PHE A 22 34.94 7.70 -0.10
CA PHE A 22 36.20 8.45 0.07
C PHE A 22 37.05 7.90 1.24
N SER A 23 36.43 7.23 2.20
CA SER A 23 37.09 6.65 3.39
C SER A 23 38.26 5.71 3.06
N ASP A 24 38.24 5.12 1.87
CA ASP A 24 39.26 4.16 1.43
C ASP A 24 40.43 4.82 0.67
N LEU A 25 40.44 6.16 0.61
CA LEU A 25 41.48 6.92 -0.08
C LEU A 25 42.64 7.32 0.86
N ASP A 26 43.83 7.39 0.29
CA ASP A 26 45.01 7.84 1.00
C ASP A 26 44.84 9.30 1.43
N ARG A 27 45.44 9.64 2.58
CA ARG A 27 45.32 10.96 3.18
C ARG A 27 45.77 12.09 2.24
N GLY A 28 46.85 11.88 1.44
CA GLY A 28 47.30 12.86 0.47
C GLY A 28 46.28 13.18 -0.62
N VAL A 29 45.54 12.16 -1.06
CA VAL A 29 44.41 12.32 -2.03
C VAL A 29 43.30 13.12 -1.37
N LEU A 30 42.94 12.76 -0.12
CA LEU A 30 41.89 13.48 0.63
C LEU A 30 42.23 14.96 0.82
N GLU A 31 43.49 15.27 1.08
CA GLU A 31 43.96 16.66 1.23
C GLU A 31 43.87 17.44 -0.10
N GLY A 32 44.16 16.77 -1.22
CA GLY A 32 43.96 17.32 -2.56
C GLY A 32 42.49 17.65 -2.85
N LEU A 33 41.61 16.72 -2.56
CA LEU A 33 40.15 16.89 -2.72
C LEU A 33 39.60 17.99 -1.81
N ALA A 34 40.09 18.04 -0.56
CA ALA A 34 39.62 19.03 0.41
C ALA A 34 39.90 20.47 -0.05
N ARG A 35 41.05 20.70 -0.75
CA ARG A 35 41.37 22.02 -1.31
C ARG A 35 40.45 22.41 -2.48
N ALA A 36 39.82 21.41 -3.13
CA ALA A 36 38.90 21.61 -4.25
C ALA A 36 37.43 21.70 -3.79
N CYS A 37 37.19 21.61 -2.47
CA CYS A 37 35.84 21.69 -1.90
C CYS A 37 35.55 23.10 -1.35
N THR A 38 34.28 23.51 -1.55
CA THR A 38 33.73 24.73 -0.90
C THR A 38 32.53 24.29 -0.03
N ILE A 39 32.14 25.16 0.90
CA ILE A 39 30.91 24.92 1.69
C ILE A 39 29.74 25.70 1.08
N ASP A 40 28.57 25.10 1.12
CA ASP A 40 27.34 25.76 0.69
C ASP A 40 26.26 25.48 1.73
N PHE A 41 25.32 26.41 1.88
CA PHE A 41 24.20 26.29 2.80
C PHE A 41 22.90 26.49 2.03
N VAL A 42 21.96 25.55 2.21
CA VAL A 42 20.63 25.62 1.59
C VAL A 42 19.58 25.46 2.70
N PRO A 43 18.73 26.48 2.90
CA PRO A 43 17.65 26.40 3.91
C PRO A 43 16.66 25.27 3.62
N LYS A 44 15.95 24.82 4.64
CA LYS A 44 14.87 23.83 4.55
C LYS A 44 13.84 24.23 3.48
N GLY A 45 13.40 23.26 2.68
CA GLY A 45 12.30 23.41 1.71
C GLY A 45 12.72 24.03 0.38
N VAL A 46 14.03 24.23 0.17
CA VAL A 46 14.54 24.83 -1.08
C VAL A 46 14.88 23.73 -2.09
N ARG A 47 14.26 23.80 -3.27
CA ARG A 47 14.57 22.92 -4.41
C ARG A 47 15.76 23.54 -5.16
N PHE A 48 16.94 22.95 -5.01
CA PHE A 48 18.17 23.47 -5.63
C PHE A 48 18.61 22.71 -6.88
N MET A 49 17.97 21.56 -7.17
CA MET A 49 18.09 20.89 -8.47
C MET A 49 16.70 20.55 -9.00
N THR A 50 16.45 20.90 -10.26
CA THR A 50 15.20 20.64 -10.96
C THR A 50 15.46 19.64 -12.09
N GLN A 51 14.69 18.58 -12.10
CA GLN A 51 14.74 17.50 -13.09
C GLN A 51 14.70 18.04 -14.52
N GLY A 52 15.63 17.59 -15.34
CA GLY A 52 15.75 17.96 -16.76
C GLY A 52 16.25 19.39 -17.03
N GLN A 53 16.34 20.24 -16.01
CA GLN A 53 16.67 21.67 -16.18
C GLN A 53 18.03 22.04 -15.58
N THR A 54 18.28 21.66 -14.33
CA THR A 54 19.49 22.11 -13.63
C THR A 54 20.73 21.41 -14.17
N ARG A 55 21.68 22.20 -14.71
CA ARG A 55 22.99 21.71 -15.10
C ARG A 55 23.84 21.56 -13.85
N VAL A 56 24.25 20.33 -13.55
CA VAL A 56 25.03 20.03 -12.34
C VAL A 56 26.51 20.27 -12.60
N GLU A 57 27.11 21.16 -11.83
CA GLU A 57 28.54 21.57 -11.98
C GLU A 57 29.39 21.16 -10.79
N SER A 58 28.79 20.58 -9.75
CA SER A 58 29.50 20.10 -8.56
C SER A 58 28.87 18.86 -8.00
N LEU A 59 29.67 18.02 -7.36
CA LEU A 59 29.16 16.95 -6.47
C LEU A 59 28.83 17.61 -5.13
N TYR A 60 27.63 17.39 -4.64
CA TYR A 60 27.18 17.87 -3.34
C TYR A 60 27.28 16.72 -2.34
N LEU A 61 28.05 16.88 -1.29
CA LEU A 61 28.17 15.92 -0.18
C LEU A 61 27.45 16.53 1.03
N VAL A 62 26.43 15.89 1.53
CA VAL A 62 25.65 16.37 2.68
C VAL A 62 26.59 16.34 3.91
N GLN A 63 26.96 17.49 4.42
CA GLN A 63 27.82 17.61 5.61
C GLN A 63 26.97 17.51 6.88
N SER A 64 25.81 18.16 6.90
CA SER A 64 24.80 18.02 7.95
C SER A 64 23.44 18.40 7.36
N GLY A 65 22.37 17.83 7.90
CA GLY A 65 21.04 18.04 7.37
C GLY A 65 20.59 16.91 6.44
N GLY A 66 19.67 17.19 5.52
CA GLY A 66 19.14 16.16 4.63
C GLY A 66 18.36 16.69 3.44
N VAL A 67 18.26 15.86 2.40
CA VAL A 67 17.54 16.17 1.17
C VAL A 67 16.62 15.02 0.76
N LYS A 68 15.51 15.34 0.09
CA LYS A 68 14.69 14.38 -0.62
C LYS A 68 14.96 14.49 -2.12
N LEU A 69 14.98 13.33 -2.79
CA LEU A 69 15.13 13.20 -4.23
C LEU A 69 13.80 12.66 -4.78
N PHE A 70 13.26 13.32 -5.81
CA PHE A 70 11.96 12.91 -6.35
C PHE A 70 11.86 13.21 -7.84
N LEU A 71 10.95 12.48 -8.50
CA LEU A 71 10.58 12.68 -9.91
C LEU A 71 9.29 13.50 -9.97
N THR A 72 9.19 14.37 -10.96
CA THR A 72 7.92 15.02 -11.29
C THR A 72 7.52 14.50 -12.68
N ASP A 73 6.31 13.97 -12.80
CA ASP A 73 5.78 13.49 -14.08
C ASP A 73 5.23 14.63 -14.93
N GLY A 74 4.75 14.30 -16.13
CA GLY A 74 4.20 15.27 -17.07
C GLY A 74 2.95 16.02 -16.58
N GLU A 75 2.32 15.52 -15.52
CA GLU A 75 1.11 16.12 -14.91
C GLU A 75 1.44 16.90 -13.63
N GLY A 76 2.73 17.01 -13.28
CA GLY A 76 3.19 17.72 -12.09
C GLY A 76 3.11 16.93 -10.80
N GLN A 77 2.80 15.61 -10.85
CA GLN A 77 2.80 14.77 -9.65
C GLN A 77 4.22 14.40 -9.23
N GLU A 78 4.50 14.54 -7.94
CA GLU A 78 5.81 14.24 -7.37
C GLU A 78 5.85 12.83 -6.79
N SER A 79 6.87 12.05 -7.20
CA SER A 79 7.12 10.70 -6.70
C SER A 79 8.47 10.66 -6.01
N LEU A 80 8.46 10.44 -4.70
CA LEU A 80 9.68 10.35 -3.90
C LEU A 80 10.52 9.14 -4.35
N VAL A 81 11.81 9.40 -4.60
CA VAL A 81 12.78 8.36 -5.00
C VAL A 81 13.68 7.98 -3.80
N ASP A 82 14.18 8.97 -3.05
CA ASP A 82 15.19 8.72 -2.03
C ASP A 82 15.24 9.86 -1.00
N TYR A 83 15.75 9.57 0.19
CA TYR A 83 16.19 10.56 1.18
C TYR A 83 17.67 10.39 1.43
N ARG A 84 18.40 11.48 1.48
CA ARG A 84 19.85 11.48 1.70
C ARG A 84 20.23 12.42 2.84
N GLY A 85 20.91 11.86 3.84
CA GLY A 85 21.43 12.58 4.99
C GLY A 85 22.95 12.70 4.95
N GLU A 86 23.55 13.01 6.09
CA GLU A 86 24.99 13.20 6.29
C GLU A 86 25.84 12.09 5.66
N GLY A 87 26.85 12.46 4.91
CA GLY A 87 27.74 11.56 4.18
C GLY A 87 27.23 11.17 2.79
N ALA A 88 25.99 11.47 2.46
CA ALA A 88 25.43 11.09 1.15
C ALA A 88 25.84 12.10 0.06
N ALA A 89 26.00 11.58 -1.16
CA ALA A 89 26.36 12.37 -2.34
C ALA A 89 25.13 12.65 -3.22
N VAL A 90 25.02 13.88 -3.75
CA VAL A 90 23.96 14.30 -4.67
C VAL A 90 24.61 14.87 -5.94
N GLY A 91 24.04 14.54 -7.10
CA GLY A 91 24.50 15.04 -8.39
C GLY A 91 25.52 14.17 -9.12
N ALA A 92 26.07 13.14 -8.47
CA ALA A 92 27.12 12.28 -9.04
C ALA A 92 26.76 11.74 -10.43
N LEU A 93 25.54 11.22 -10.59
CA LEU A 93 25.13 10.61 -11.86
C LEU A 93 25.03 11.62 -13.01
N ALA A 94 24.50 12.81 -12.74
CA ALA A 94 24.41 13.87 -13.74
C ALA A 94 25.81 14.32 -14.19
N LEU A 95 26.77 14.38 -13.24
CA LEU A 95 28.16 14.70 -13.53
C LEU A 95 28.83 13.64 -14.41
N ILE A 96 28.66 12.35 -14.05
CA ILE A 96 29.24 11.21 -14.80
C ILE A 96 28.69 11.16 -16.22
N ARG A 97 27.39 11.43 -16.40
CA ARG A 97 26.73 11.39 -17.71
C ARG A 97 26.88 12.69 -18.51
N GLY A 98 27.26 13.78 -17.88
CA GLY A 98 27.31 15.09 -18.53
C GLY A 98 25.93 15.62 -18.90
N SER A 99 24.90 15.24 -18.14
CA SER A 99 23.49 15.56 -18.41
C SER A 99 22.94 16.50 -17.35
N PRO A 100 21.80 17.17 -17.59
CA PRO A 100 21.09 17.87 -16.51
C PRO A 100 20.68 16.91 -15.38
N ALA A 101 20.28 17.47 -14.24
CA ALA A 101 19.80 16.71 -13.07
C ALA A 101 18.66 15.76 -13.49
N HIS A 102 18.76 14.49 -13.11
CA HIS A 102 17.75 13.48 -13.44
C HIS A 102 16.58 13.48 -12.44
N LEU A 103 16.78 14.06 -11.28
CA LEU A 103 15.80 14.11 -10.19
C LEU A 103 15.72 15.55 -9.67
N ASN A 104 14.57 15.91 -9.14
CA ASN A 104 14.44 17.09 -8.29
C ASN A 104 15.13 16.79 -6.97
N VAL A 105 15.82 17.78 -6.41
CA VAL A 105 16.45 17.67 -5.09
C VAL A 105 16.01 18.88 -4.25
N GLU A 106 15.44 18.59 -3.09
CA GLU A 106 14.91 19.60 -2.17
C GLU A 106 15.36 19.28 -0.75
N THR A 107 15.79 20.30 -0.02
CA THR A 107 16.21 20.15 1.38
C THR A 107 15.02 19.88 2.28
N VAL A 108 15.14 18.90 3.20
CA VAL A 108 14.09 18.57 4.19
C VAL A 108 14.38 19.22 5.55
N GLU A 109 15.57 19.74 5.72
CA GLU A 109 16.01 20.54 6.88
C GLU A 109 17.13 21.48 6.43
N ASP A 110 17.53 22.43 7.27
CA ASP A 110 18.67 23.31 6.99
C ASP A 110 19.89 22.44 6.72
N THR A 111 20.48 22.57 5.53
CA THR A 111 21.47 21.62 5.05
C THR A 111 22.76 22.31 4.63
N PHE A 112 23.86 21.83 5.16
CA PHE A 112 25.21 22.23 4.73
C PHE A 112 25.79 21.17 3.81
N PHE A 113 26.43 21.62 2.72
CA PHE A 113 27.05 20.74 1.74
C PHE A 113 28.55 21.10 1.60
N PHE A 114 29.38 20.07 1.46
CA PHE A 114 30.65 20.25 0.80
C PHE A 114 30.44 20.06 -0.71
N LYS A 115 30.79 21.06 -1.49
CA LYS A 115 30.69 21.04 -2.96
C LYS A 115 32.06 20.76 -3.55
N MET A 116 32.18 19.65 -4.25
CA MET A 116 33.40 19.28 -5.00
C MET A 116 33.15 19.59 -6.48
N ALA A 117 34.01 20.42 -7.06
CA ALA A 117 33.90 20.82 -8.46
C ALA A 117 33.88 19.60 -9.41
N LYS A 118 33.06 19.65 -10.46
CA LYS A 118 32.92 18.61 -11.49
C LYS A 118 34.23 18.03 -11.97
N LYS A 119 35.22 18.91 -12.30
CA LYS A 119 36.52 18.47 -12.80
C LYS A 119 37.24 17.60 -11.76
N ALA A 120 37.35 18.05 -10.53
CA ALA A 120 38.00 17.30 -9.45
C ALA A 120 37.36 15.92 -9.22
N PHE A 121 36.02 15.85 -9.28
CA PHE A 121 35.28 14.60 -9.13
C PHE A 121 35.51 13.63 -10.31
N LEU A 122 35.47 14.14 -11.55
CA LEU A 122 35.67 13.29 -12.75
C LEU A 122 37.13 12.82 -12.87
N ASP A 123 38.10 13.68 -12.55
CA ASP A 123 39.51 13.29 -12.52
C ASP A 123 39.75 12.17 -11.50
N LEU A 124 39.16 12.29 -10.31
CA LEU A 124 39.22 11.26 -9.26
C LEU A 124 38.65 9.93 -9.75
N LEU A 125 37.50 9.96 -10.44
CA LEU A 125 36.87 8.74 -10.98
C LEU A 125 37.74 8.10 -12.06
N ALA A 126 38.39 8.88 -12.88
CA ALA A 126 39.29 8.38 -13.94
C ALA A 126 40.54 7.71 -13.33
N GLU A 127 41.07 8.27 -12.25
CA GLU A 127 42.25 7.72 -11.57
C GLU A 127 41.95 6.52 -10.68
N ARG A 128 40.68 6.35 -10.23
CA ARG A 128 40.30 5.35 -9.23
C ARG A 128 39.07 4.55 -9.71
N PRO A 129 39.28 3.50 -10.50
CA PRO A 129 38.15 2.70 -11.03
C PRO A 129 37.19 2.12 -9.97
N ALA A 130 37.69 1.84 -8.76
CA ALA A 130 36.87 1.37 -7.64
C ALA A 130 35.81 2.39 -7.23
N LEU A 131 36.12 3.69 -7.29
CA LEU A 131 35.14 4.75 -7.01
C LEU A 131 34.07 4.82 -8.10
N SER A 132 34.45 4.65 -9.37
CA SER A 132 33.49 4.57 -10.48
C SER A 132 32.55 3.41 -10.29
N GLN A 133 33.09 2.23 -9.93
CA GLN A 133 32.28 1.04 -9.64
C GLN A 133 31.33 1.27 -8.45
N TYR A 134 31.79 1.94 -7.39
CA TYR A 134 30.95 2.28 -6.23
C TYR A 134 29.73 3.09 -6.67
N TYR A 135 29.95 4.18 -7.41
CA TYR A 135 28.84 5.02 -7.86
C TYR A 135 27.91 4.29 -8.83
N ILE A 136 28.47 3.53 -9.78
CA ILE A 136 27.68 2.71 -10.72
C ILE A 136 26.86 1.68 -9.94
N LYS A 137 27.47 1.00 -8.98
CA LYS A 137 26.80 -0.03 -8.17
C LYS A 137 25.73 0.59 -7.25
N SER A 138 26.06 1.71 -6.58
CA SER A 138 25.09 2.39 -5.73
C SER A 138 23.87 2.89 -6.52
N PHE A 139 24.05 3.23 -7.81
CA PHE A 139 22.96 3.58 -8.70
C PHE A 139 22.20 2.34 -9.23
N SER A 140 22.86 1.20 -9.33
CA SER A 140 22.22 -0.04 -9.80
C SER A 140 21.50 -0.80 -8.70
N ASP A 141 21.96 -0.70 -7.47
CA ASP A 141 21.40 -1.40 -6.32
C ASP A 141 20.24 -0.63 -5.66
N ALA A 142 20.09 0.62 -5.99
CA ALA A 142 19.06 1.47 -5.44
C ALA A 142 17.86 1.59 -6.41
N TYR A 143 16.78 2.05 -5.89
CA TYR A 143 15.54 2.42 -6.57
C TYR A 143 15.74 3.15 -7.88
N ILE A 144 16.85 3.85 -7.99
CA ILE A 144 17.28 4.64 -9.13
C ILE A 144 17.52 3.77 -10.37
N ALA A 145 17.96 2.53 -10.20
CA ALA A 145 18.15 1.60 -11.32
C ALA A 145 16.86 1.42 -12.14
N LYS A 146 15.73 1.43 -11.46
CA LYS A 146 14.44 1.27 -12.12
C LYS A 146 13.93 2.53 -12.80
N ALA A 147 14.06 3.68 -12.15
CA ALA A 147 13.78 4.97 -12.79
C ALA A 147 14.68 5.17 -14.02
N PHE A 148 15.95 4.66 -13.96
CA PHE A 148 16.87 4.74 -15.08
C PHE A 148 16.67 3.67 -16.15
N GLU A 149 16.19 2.51 -15.79
CA GLU A 149 15.77 1.51 -16.77
C GLU A 149 14.56 2.01 -17.58
N GLU A 150 13.67 2.72 -16.94
CA GLU A 150 12.56 3.42 -17.61
C GLU A 150 13.09 4.52 -18.56
N LEU A 151 14.06 5.30 -18.12
CA LEU A 151 14.69 6.31 -18.97
C LEU A 151 15.52 5.70 -20.12
N ARG A 152 16.10 4.52 -19.93
CA ARG A 152 16.75 3.73 -21.01
C ARG A 152 15.74 3.15 -21.98
N ARG A 153 14.58 2.74 -21.50
CA ARG A 153 13.51 2.16 -22.32
C ARG A 153 12.89 3.19 -23.27
N GLN A 154 12.98 4.47 -22.96
CA GLN A 154 12.54 5.53 -23.88
C GLN A 154 13.31 5.55 -25.22
N LYS A 155 14.47 4.88 -25.31
CA LYS A 155 15.22 4.74 -26.59
C LYS A 155 14.95 3.42 -27.32
N ILE A 156 14.19 2.52 -26.75
CA ILE A 156 13.84 1.23 -27.37
C ILE A 156 12.32 1.10 -27.36
N ARG A 157 11.71 1.36 -28.49
CA ARG A 157 10.27 1.27 -28.86
C ARG A 157 9.27 1.24 -27.68
N PRO A 158 8.24 2.07 -27.69
CA PRO A 158 7.27 2.09 -26.60
C PRO A 158 6.52 0.76 -26.54
N ARG A 159 6.91 -0.10 -25.64
CA ARG A 159 5.96 -0.99 -25.00
C ARG A 159 5.14 -0.07 -24.11
N THR A 160 3.93 0.15 -24.47
CA THR A 160 2.94 0.88 -23.69
C THR A 160 3.04 0.39 -22.23
N ASP A 161 3.32 1.31 -21.33
CA ASP A 161 3.33 1.04 -19.88
C ASP A 161 1.89 0.88 -19.40
N ALA A 162 1.29 -0.23 -19.82
CA ALA A 162 -0.14 -0.49 -19.65
C ALA A 162 -0.59 -0.51 -18.19
N SER A 163 0.33 -0.78 -17.27
CA SER A 163 -0.05 -0.87 -15.86
C SER A 163 0.18 0.41 -15.07
N LEU A 164 1.12 1.26 -15.46
CA LEU A 164 1.18 2.63 -14.92
C LEU A 164 -0.07 3.40 -15.32
N GLN A 165 -0.58 3.17 -16.53
CA GLN A 165 -1.84 3.75 -17.00
C GLN A 165 -3.01 3.42 -16.05
N LEU A 166 -3.02 2.22 -15.46
CA LEU A 166 -4.06 1.84 -14.52
C LEU A 166 -4.14 2.79 -13.30
N PHE A 167 -2.99 3.25 -12.82
CA PHE A 167 -2.90 4.09 -11.60
C PHE A 167 -3.03 5.59 -11.91
N THR A 168 -2.71 6.00 -13.13
CA THR A 168 -2.64 7.42 -13.51
C THR A 168 -3.81 7.87 -14.39
N THR A 169 -4.39 6.96 -15.20
CA THR A 169 -5.49 7.31 -16.09
C THR A 169 -6.77 7.49 -15.30
N PRO A 170 -7.39 8.68 -15.34
CA PRO A 170 -8.70 8.88 -14.74
C PRO A 170 -9.77 8.11 -15.52
N VAL A 171 -10.81 7.62 -14.84
CA VAL A 171 -11.87 6.84 -15.50
C VAL A 171 -12.57 7.63 -16.61
N ALA A 172 -12.64 8.95 -16.51
CA ALA A 172 -13.20 9.81 -17.56
C ALA A 172 -12.50 9.58 -18.92
N ALA A 173 -11.18 9.33 -18.90
CA ALA A 173 -10.39 9.21 -20.14
C ALA A 173 -10.71 7.93 -20.94
N ILE A 174 -11.37 6.94 -20.32
CA ILE A 174 -11.71 5.68 -20.98
C ILE A 174 -13.22 5.56 -21.30
N ILE A 175 -14.00 6.58 -21.02
CA ILE A 175 -15.41 6.64 -21.42
C ILE A 175 -15.44 6.79 -22.96
N ARG A 176 -16.07 5.85 -23.62
CA ARG A 176 -16.12 5.80 -25.09
C ARG A 176 -17.34 6.52 -25.67
N ARG A 177 -18.40 6.65 -24.88
CA ARG A 177 -19.66 7.25 -25.32
C ARG A 177 -20.52 7.69 -24.13
N ALA A 178 -21.53 8.53 -24.41
CA ALA A 178 -22.58 8.84 -23.44
C ALA A 178 -23.33 7.59 -23.01
N PRO A 179 -23.85 7.54 -21.79
CA PRO A 179 -24.57 6.36 -21.33
C PRO A 179 -25.88 6.19 -22.08
N VAL A 180 -26.22 4.94 -22.42
CA VAL A 180 -27.51 4.61 -23.06
C VAL A 180 -28.49 4.30 -21.94
N SER A 181 -29.72 4.81 -22.03
CA SER A 181 -30.74 4.63 -20.99
C SER A 181 -32.10 4.23 -21.58
N VAL A 182 -32.90 3.63 -20.73
CA VAL A 182 -34.30 3.25 -21.00
C VAL A 182 -35.15 3.71 -19.82
N PHE A 183 -36.47 3.86 -20.03
CA PHE A 183 -37.37 4.18 -18.93
C PHE A 183 -37.74 2.92 -18.12
N GLU A 184 -38.05 3.10 -16.84
CA GLU A 184 -38.31 2.03 -15.89
C GLU A 184 -39.48 1.11 -16.29
N ASP A 185 -40.46 1.66 -17.02
CA ASP A 185 -41.67 0.94 -17.49
C ASP A 185 -41.51 0.28 -18.85
N GLU A 186 -40.38 0.56 -19.57
CA GLU A 186 -40.09 -0.19 -20.80
C GLU A 186 -39.94 -1.67 -20.50
N ASN A 187 -40.44 -2.54 -21.37
CA ASN A 187 -40.37 -3.97 -21.08
C ASN A 187 -38.96 -4.54 -21.33
N ILE A 188 -38.70 -5.67 -20.70
CA ILE A 188 -37.40 -6.38 -20.76
C ILE A 188 -36.97 -6.63 -22.22
N ARG A 189 -37.93 -6.99 -23.10
CA ARG A 189 -37.66 -7.27 -24.51
C ARG A 189 -37.19 -6.00 -25.25
N GLN A 190 -37.85 -4.86 -24.98
CA GLN A 190 -37.46 -3.56 -25.56
C GLN A 190 -36.05 -3.16 -25.09
N ALA A 191 -35.80 -3.26 -23.78
CA ALA A 191 -34.47 -2.97 -23.22
C ALA A 191 -33.37 -3.87 -23.84
N ALA A 192 -33.64 -5.16 -24.01
CA ALA A 192 -32.72 -6.08 -24.68
C ALA A 192 -32.49 -5.69 -26.16
N GLY A 193 -33.53 -5.20 -26.82
CA GLY A 193 -33.48 -4.69 -28.19
C GLY A 193 -32.54 -3.48 -28.27
N VAL A 194 -32.69 -2.51 -27.36
CA VAL A 194 -31.82 -1.32 -27.28
C VAL A 194 -30.36 -1.73 -27.06
N MET A 195 -30.10 -2.69 -26.14
CA MET A 195 -28.73 -3.22 -25.94
C MET A 195 -28.13 -3.76 -27.25
N ALA A 196 -28.93 -4.53 -28.00
CA ALA A 196 -28.48 -5.14 -29.24
C ALA A 196 -28.21 -4.08 -30.33
N GLU A 197 -29.12 -3.12 -30.50
CA GLU A 197 -29.01 -2.03 -31.49
C GLU A 197 -27.81 -1.12 -31.20
N GLU A 198 -27.67 -0.73 -29.91
CA GLU A 198 -26.61 0.19 -29.46
C GLU A 198 -25.27 -0.56 -29.23
N ARG A 199 -25.28 -1.88 -29.26
CA ARG A 199 -24.10 -2.75 -29.01
C ARG A 199 -23.48 -2.46 -27.64
N VAL A 200 -24.31 -2.38 -26.59
CA VAL A 200 -23.87 -2.16 -25.21
C VAL A 200 -24.23 -3.36 -24.33
N GLY A 201 -23.43 -3.62 -23.31
CA GLY A 201 -23.67 -4.66 -22.32
C GLY A 201 -24.47 -4.19 -21.11
N SER A 202 -24.84 -2.91 -21.07
CA SER A 202 -25.62 -2.35 -19.95
C SER A 202 -26.41 -1.12 -20.38
N LEU A 203 -27.54 -0.88 -19.70
CA LEU A 203 -28.36 0.31 -19.86
C LEU A 203 -28.62 0.91 -18.48
N LEU A 204 -28.60 2.23 -18.40
CA LEU A 204 -29.13 2.92 -17.22
C LEU A 204 -30.65 2.93 -17.29
N VAL A 205 -31.28 2.74 -16.15
CA VAL A 205 -32.74 2.79 -16.04
C VAL A 205 -33.10 4.13 -15.40
N GLN A 206 -33.99 4.87 -16.04
CA GLN A 206 -34.44 6.19 -15.62
C GLN A 206 -35.92 6.17 -15.27
N ASP A 207 -36.29 7.00 -14.31
CA ASP A 207 -37.70 7.32 -14.06
C ASP A 207 -38.21 8.36 -15.08
N HIS A 208 -39.48 8.73 -14.99
CA HIS A 208 -40.10 9.70 -15.90
C HIS A 208 -39.56 11.14 -15.72
N ASP A 209 -38.89 11.41 -14.60
CA ASP A 209 -38.18 12.70 -14.39
C ASP A 209 -36.74 12.67 -14.94
N ARG A 210 -36.37 11.59 -15.65
CA ARG A 210 -35.04 11.33 -16.24
C ARG A 210 -33.94 11.16 -15.20
N LYS A 211 -34.30 10.86 -13.97
CA LYS A 211 -33.34 10.55 -12.92
C LYS A 211 -32.93 9.08 -13.05
N VAL A 212 -31.64 8.79 -13.02
CA VAL A 212 -31.15 7.41 -13.07
C VAL A 212 -31.48 6.72 -11.73
N ILE A 213 -32.22 5.63 -11.80
CA ILE A 213 -32.68 4.86 -10.64
C ILE A 213 -32.04 3.46 -10.57
N GLY A 214 -31.45 2.99 -11.67
CA GLY A 214 -30.86 1.66 -11.71
C GLY A 214 -30.02 1.40 -12.95
N ILE A 215 -29.46 0.21 -13.02
CA ILE A 215 -28.72 -0.31 -14.16
C ILE A 215 -29.18 -1.73 -14.45
N VAL A 216 -29.34 -2.08 -15.73
CA VAL A 216 -29.58 -3.46 -16.15
C VAL A 216 -28.47 -3.89 -17.10
N THR A 217 -28.04 -5.14 -16.97
CA THR A 217 -26.92 -5.69 -17.76
C THR A 217 -27.35 -6.95 -18.50
N ASP A 218 -26.56 -7.37 -19.50
CA ASP A 218 -26.73 -8.66 -20.19
C ASP A 218 -26.69 -9.83 -19.19
N LYS A 219 -25.96 -9.70 -18.10
CA LYS A 219 -25.89 -10.68 -17.01
C LYS A 219 -27.26 -10.79 -16.30
N ASP A 220 -27.92 -9.65 -16.07
CA ASP A 220 -29.24 -9.64 -15.42
C ASP A 220 -30.28 -10.36 -16.31
N PHE A 221 -30.25 -10.10 -17.61
CA PHE A 221 -31.17 -10.80 -18.55
C PHE A 221 -30.91 -12.30 -18.53
N ARG A 222 -29.68 -12.74 -18.53
CA ARG A 222 -29.32 -14.17 -18.50
C ARG A 222 -29.73 -14.84 -17.19
N PHE A 223 -29.39 -14.21 -16.04
CA PHE A 223 -29.57 -14.81 -14.72
C PHE A 223 -30.99 -14.59 -14.12
N LYS A 224 -31.58 -13.42 -14.38
CA LYS A 224 -32.90 -13.11 -13.79
C LYS A 224 -34.04 -13.47 -14.74
N VAL A 225 -33.86 -13.25 -16.04
CA VAL A 225 -34.96 -13.48 -17.03
C VAL A 225 -34.88 -14.88 -17.59
N VAL A 226 -33.81 -15.23 -18.30
CA VAL A 226 -33.71 -16.50 -19.04
C VAL A 226 -33.70 -17.70 -18.08
N SER A 227 -32.82 -17.67 -17.06
CA SER A 227 -32.67 -18.84 -16.16
C SER A 227 -33.88 -19.07 -15.24
N GLN A 228 -34.64 -18.00 -14.95
CA GLN A 228 -35.81 -18.09 -14.08
C GLN A 228 -37.14 -18.12 -14.86
N GLY A 229 -37.08 -18.00 -16.18
CA GLY A 229 -38.27 -18.02 -17.03
C GLY A 229 -39.21 -16.82 -16.84
N LEU A 230 -38.66 -15.65 -16.49
CA LEU A 230 -39.45 -14.44 -16.29
C LEU A 230 -40.04 -13.96 -17.62
N ASN A 231 -41.23 -13.40 -17.53
CA ASN A 231 -41.94 -12.86 -18.71
C ASN A 231 -41.23 -11.57 -19.17
N TYR A 232 -40.67 -11.60 -20.37
CA TYR A 232 -39.94 -10.48 -20.96
C TYR A 232 -40.82 -9.28 -21.36
N ASN A 233 -42.14 -9.38 -21.14
CA ASN A 233 -43.05 -8.23 -21.25
C ASN A 233 -43.13 -7.42 -19.92
N TRP A 234 -42.52 -7.92 -18.84
CA TRP A 234 -42.46 -7.17 -17.59
C TRP A 234 -41.56 -5.94 -17.70
N PRO A 235 -41.81 -4.88 -16.88
CA PRO A 235 -40.95 -3.70 -16.86
C PRO A 235 -39.49 -4.03 -16.53
N VAL A 236 -38.56 -3.32 -17.14
CA VAL A 236 -37.11 -3.51 -16.90
C VAL A 236 -36.75 -3.21 -15.44
N ALA A 237 -37.52 -2.36 -14.76
CA ALA A 237 -37.34 -2.08 -13.33
C ALA A 237 -37.35 -3.34 -12.46
N GLU A 238 -38.07 -4.39 -12.87
CA GLU A 238 -38.18 -5.66 -12.10
C GLU A 238 -36.88 -6.47 -12.08
N VAL A 239 -35.97 -6.19 -13.03
CA VAL A 239 -34.71 -6.94 -13.16
C VAL A 239 -33.46 -6.07 -13.00
N MET A 240 -33.60 -4.73 -12.92
CA MET A 240 -32.48 -3.83 -12.73
C MET A 240 -31.79 -4.04 -11.37
N SER A 241 -30.57 -3.57 -11.26
CA SER A 241 -29.85 -3.42 -10.00
C SER A 241 -29.92 -1.94 -9.58
N SER A 242 -30.27 -1.67 -8.34
CA SER A 242 -30.46 -0.32 -7.81
C SER A 242 -29.93 -0.25 -6.38
N PRO A 243 -29.26 0.85 -5.97
CA PRO A 243 -28.83 1.98 -6.82
C PRO A 243 -27.65 1.61 -7.73
N VAL A 244 -27.35 2.48 -8.69
CA VAL A 244 -26.17 2.31 -9.56
C VAL A 244 -24.91 2.58 -8.74
N GLU A 245 -23.99 1.62 -8.73
CA GLU A 245 -22.66 1.86 -8.16
C GLU A 245 -21.89 2.83 -9.07
N THR A 246 -21.36 3.88 -8.46
CA THR A 246 -20.71 4.97 -9.20
C THR A 246 -19.30 5.26 -8.71
N ILE A 247 -18.54 5.97 -9.56
CA ILE A 247 -17.19 6.45 -9.25
C ILE A 247 -17.01 7.84 -9.86
N ASP A 248 -16.31 8.72 -9.15
CA ASP A 248 -16.01 10.07 -9.62
C ASP A 248 -15.08 10.04 -10.84
N GLU A 249 -15.31 10.92 -11.81
CA GLU A 249 -14.59 10.98 -13.09
C GLU A 249 -13.07 11.13 -12.94
N GLY A 250 -12.61 11.79 -11.88
CA GLY A 250 -11.19 12.01 -11.61
C GLY A 250 -10.47 10.82 -10.97
N MET A 251 -11.22 9.82 -10.51
CA MET A 251 -10.63 8.63 -9.89
C MET A 251 -9.91 7.77 -10.93
N SER A 252 -8.81 7.14 -10.53
CA SER A 252 -8.01 6.31 -11.44
C SER A 252 -8.74 5.02 -11.85
N CYS A 253 -8.37 4.48 -13.01
CA CYS A 253 -8.83 3.16 -13.49
C CYS A 253 -8.54 2.06 -12.46
N PHE A 254 -7.45 2.19 -11.68
CA PHE A 254 -7.15 1.29 -10.57
C PHE A 254 -8.27 1.30 -9.52
N ASN A 255 -8.73 2.50 -9.11
CA ASN A 255 -9.81 2.62 -8.12
C ASN A 255 -11.12 2.02 -8.66
N ALA A 256 -11.42 2.23 -9.95
CA ALA A 256 -12.59 1.61 -10.59
C ALA A 256 -12.49 0.08 -10.54
N LEU A 257 -11.32 -0.47 -10.87
CA LEU A 257 -11.08 -1.92 -10.86
C LEU A 257 -11.25 -2.49 -9.43
N VAL A 258 -10.66 -1.84 -8.43
CA VAL A 258 -10.79 -2.25 -7.02
C VAL A 258 -12.26 -2.22 -6.58
N THR A 259 -13.01 -1.19 -6.97
CA THR A 259 -14.46 -1.07 -6.66
C THR A 259 -15.24 -2.21 -7.31
N MET A 260 -14.97 -2.47 -8.60
CA MET A 260 -15.62 -3.59 -9.32
C MET A 260 -15.35 -4.93 -8.64
N MET A 261 -14.10 -5.18 -8.23
CA MET A 261 -13.71 -6.41 -7.54
C MET A 261 -14.40 -6.54 -6.17
N LYS A 262 -14.38 -5.49 -5.37
CA LYS A 262 -15.01 -5.48 -4.03
C LYS A 262 -16.53 -5.65 -4.09
N ARG A 263 -17.17 -5.04 -5.08
CA ARG A 263 -18.65 -5.12 -5.26
C ARG A 263 -19.08 -6.30 -6.12
N GLN A 264 -18.11 -7.04 -6.71
CA GLN A 264 -18.34 -8.18 -7.61
C GLN A 264 -19.21 -7.80 -8.83
N ILE A 265 -18.96 -6.60 -9.37
CA ILE A 265 -19.66 -6.05 -10.53
C ILE A 265 -18.67 -5.78 -11.67
N HIS A 266 -19.18 -5.64 -12.89
CA HIS A 266 -18.38 -5.42 -14.09
C HIS A 266 -18.66 -4.05 -14.75
N HIS A 267 -19.58 -3.27 -14.21
CA HIS A 267 -20.01 -1.98 -14.74
C HIS A 267 -20.07 -0.97 -13.60
N LEU A 268 -19.56 0.24 -13.84
CA LEU A 268 -19.64 1.38 -12.90
C LEU A 268 -20.13 2.61 -13.66
N GLY A 269 -21.09 3.32 -13.10
CA GLY A 269 -21.44 4.65 -13.56
C GLY A 269 -20.31 5.64 -13.22
N VAL A 270 -19.90 6.46 -14.15
CA VAL A 270 -18.91 7.52 -13.89
C VAL A 270 -19.65 8.83 -13.69
N THR A 271 -19.38 9.52 -12.58
CA THR A 271 -20.08 10.76 -12.23
C THR A 271 -19.20 11.99 -12.36
N ARG A 272 -19.84 13.07 -12.84
CA ARG A 272 -19.32 14.44 -12.81
C ARG A 272 -20.38 15.32 -12.14
N GLU A 273 -20.03 16.00 -11.06
CA GLU A 273 -20.96 16.85 -10.31
C GLU A 273 -22.30 16.16 -9.97
N GLY A 274 -22.24 14.85 -9.68
CA GLY A 274 -23.40 14.05 -9.30
C GLY A 274 -24.20 13.46 -10.46
N ALA A 275 -23.94 13.87 -11.71
CA ALA A 275 -24.59 13.31 -12.90
C ALA A 275 -23.75 12.18 -13.50
N ILE A 276 -24.39 11.09 -13.95
CA ILE A 276 -23.68 9.99 -14.63
C ILE A 276 -23.38 10.40 -16.07
N ILE A 277 -22.09 10.53 -16.40
CA ILE A 277 -21.58 10.95 -17.72
C ILE A 277 -21.20 9.76 -18.62
N GLY A 278 -21.11 8.55 -18.07
CA GLY A 278 -20.74 7.36 -18.82
C GLY A 278 -20.82 6.12 -17.95
N VAL A 279 -20.64 4.97 -18.58
CA VAL A 279 -20.48 3.69 -17.88
C VAL A 279 -19.16 3.11 -18.34
N VAL A 280 -18.31 2.70 -17.39
CA VAL A 280 -17.05 1.98 -17.67
C VAL A 280 -17.19 0.54 -17.25
N THR A 281 -16.54 -0.34 -18.01
CA THR A 281 -16.57 -1.78 -17.74
C THR A 281 -15.19 -2.29 -17.37
N SER A 282 -15.15 -3.46 -16.71
CA SER A 282 -13.87 -4.15 -16.46
C SER A 282 -13.11 -4.42 -17.77
N ASN A 283 -13.83 -4.62 -18.88
CA ASN A 283 -13.20 -4.86 -20.18
C ASN A 283 -12.51 -3.60 -20.75
N ASP A 284 -13.10 -2.42 -20.53
CA ASP A 284 -12.47 -1.15 -20.95
C ASP A 284 -11.14 -0.93 -20.22
N ILE A 285 -11.10 -1.28 -18.94
CA ILE A 285 -9.88 -1.19 -18.12
C ILE A 285 -8.86 -2.27 -18.55
N LEU A 286 -9.31 -3.50 -18.85
CA LEU A 286 -8.45 -4.61 -19.28
C LEU A 286 -7.72 -4.32 -20.60
N VAL A 287 -8.33 -3.56 -21.49
CA VAL A 287 -7.70 -3.16 -22.77
C VAL A 287 -6.42 -2.34 -22.51
N LEU A 288 -6.32 -1.69 -21.35
CA LEU A 288 -5.10 -0.97 -20.96
C LEU A 288 -3.97 -1.91 -20.47
N GLN A 289 -4.23 -3.23 -20.30
CA GLN A 289 -3.28 -4.14 -19.66
C GLN A 289 -3.10 -5.48 -20.39
N GLY A 290 -1.84 -5.91 -20.55
CA GLY A 290 -1.49 -7.21 -21.13
C GLY A 290 -1.62 -8.41 -20.19
N HIS A 291 -1.27 -8.28 -18.89
CA HIS A 291 -1.44 -9.31 -17.84
C HIS A 291 -2.03 -8.66 -16.59
N SER A 292 -3.24 -9.04 -16.24
CA SER A 292 -4.07 -8.28 -15.33
C SER A 292 -4.36 -9.03 -14.01
N PRO A 293 -4.28 -8.35 -12.85
CA PRO A 293 -4.86 -8.84 -11.59
C PRO A 293 -6.33 -9.25 -11.71
N PHE A 294 -7.04 -8.69 -12.68
CA PHE A 294 -8.45 -9.01 -12.95
C PHE A 294 -8.63 -10.43 -13.51
N ALA A 295 -7.65 -10.95 -14.26
CA ALA A 295 -7.70 -12.36 -14.70
C ALA A 295 -7.65 -13.28 -13.47
N LEU A 296 -6.73 -13.00 -12.54
CA LEU A 296 -6.62 -13.76 -11.29
C LEU A 296 -7.90 -13.64 -10.45
N TYR A 297 -8.49 -12.45 -10.37
CA TYR A 297 -9.78 -12.22 -9.71
C TYR A 297 -10.86 -13.18 -10.27
N LYS A 298 -11.01 -13.23 -11.60
CA LYS A 298 -12.02 -14.10 -12.25
C LYS A 298 -11.81 -15.58 -11.90
N GLU A 299 -10.54 -16.01 -11.92
CA GLU A 299 -10.19 -17.40 -11.56
C GLU A 299 -10.54 -17.70 -10.10
N ILE A 300 -10.21 -16.79 -9.16
CA ILE A 300 -10.53 -16.95 -7.72
C ILE A 300 -12.05 -17.08 -7.51
N VAL A 301 -12.83 -16.17 -8.09
CA VAL A 301 -14.29 -16.13 -7.89
C VAL A 301 -14.98 -17.39 -8.45
N SER A 302 -14.43 -17.93 -9.55
CA SER A 302 -15.01 -19.12 -10.21
C SER A 302 -14.49 -20.46 -9.65
N GLU A 303 -13.45 -20.46 -8.82
CA GLU A 303 -12.84 -21.70 -8.30
C GLU A 303 -13.81 -22.41 -7.35
N ARG A 304 -13.88 -23.73 -7.48
CA ARG A 304 -14.82 -24.59 -6.73
C ARG A 304 -14.13 -25.53 -5.74
N ARG A 305 -12.81 -25.52 -5.66
CA ARG A 305 -12.03 -26.42 -4.81
C ARG A 305 -10.99 -25.63 -4.00
N ILE A 306 -10.77 -26.05 -2.77
CA ILE A 306 -9.82 -25.38 -1.87
C ILE A 306 -8.37 -25.50 -2.41
N GLU A 307 -8.01 -26.66 -2.96
CA GLU A 307 -6.67 -26.85 -3.55
C GLU A 307 -6.43 -25.89 -4.73
N GLY A 308 -7.48 -25.63 -5.52
CA GLY A 308 -7.43 -24.63 -6.60
C GLY A 308 -7.18 -23.22 -6.05
N LEU A 309 -7.88 -22.85 -4.98
CA LEU A 309 -7.65 -21.55 -4.32
C LEU A 309 -6.22 -21.42 -3.77
N CYS A 310 -5.66 -22.50 -3.21
CA CYS A 310 -4.28 -22.49 -2.73
C CYS A 310 -3.29 -22.26 -3.87
N ALA A 311 -3.53 -22.87 -5.03
CA ALA A 311 -2.71 -22.65 -6.22
C ALA A 311 -2.82 -21.19 -6.72
N LEU A 312 -4.03 -20.62 -6.68
CA LEU A 312 -4.26 -19.22 -7.07
C LEU A 312 -3.62 -18.24 -6.08
N SER A 313 -3.68 -18.54 -4.78
CA SER A 313 -3.03 -17.75 -3.72
C SER A 313 -1.52 -17.63 -3.99
N ALA A 314 -0.88 -18.72 -4.38
CA ALA A 314 0.55 -18.76 -4.70
C ALA A 314 0.92 -17.84 -5.90
N ARG A 315 -0.06 -17.50 -6.75
CA ARG A 315 0.14 -16.62 -7.92
C ARG A 315 0.04 -15.12 -7.60
N VAL A 316 -0.53 -14.75 -6.44
CA VAL A 316 -0.71 -13.33 -6.06
C VAL A 316 0.61 -12.53 -6.13
N PRO A 317 1.73 -13.01 -5.54
CA PRO A 317 2.98 -12.26 -5.60
C PRO A 317 3.48 -11.99 -7.03
N MET A 318 3.37 -12.99 -7.90
CA MET A 318 3.81 -12.85 -9.30
C MET A 318 2.92 -11.88 -10.07
N THR A 319 1.61 -11.90 -9.79
CA THR A 319 0.65 -11.00 -10.43
C THR A 319 0.94 -9.54 -10.07
N VAL A 320 1.25 -9.26 -8.80
CA VAL A 320 1.54 -7.88 -8.37
C VAL A 320 3.00 -7.46 -8.61
N ARG A 321 3.89 -8.41 -8.89
CA ARG A 321 5.29 -8.12 -9.24
C ARG A 321 5.39 -7.11 -10.38
N GLY A 322 4.64 -7.35 -11.46
CA GLY A 322 4.59 -6.44 -12.62
C GLY A 322 4.29 -5.01 -12.21
N LEU A 323 3.31 -4.82 -11.31
CA LEU A 323 2.93 -3.49 -10.82
C LEU A 323 4.10 -2.81 -10.08
N ILE A 324 4.82 -3.56 -9.25
CA ILE A 324 6.00 -3.04 -8.52
C ILE A 324 7.10 -2.68 -9.52
N GLU A 325 7.36 -3.55 -10.49
CA GLU A 325 8.37 -3.35 -11.53
C GLU A 325 8.08 -2.14 -12.40
N GLU A 326 6.83 -1.80 -12.56
CA GLU A 326 6.38 -0.63 -13.31
C GLU A 326 6.27 0.64 -12.46
N GLY A 327 6.64 0.57 -11.18
CA GLY A 327 6.73 1.72 -10.31
C GLY A 327 5.47 2.09 -9.54
N ALA A 328 4.51 1.16 -9.42
CA ALA A 328 3.29 1.39 -8.63
C ALA A 328 3.65 1.70 -7.17
N LYS A 329 2.95 2.66 -6.59
CA LYS A 329 3.15 3.07 -5.19
C LYS A 329 2.78 1.92 -4.23
N ALA A 330 3.55 1.77 -3.16
CA ALA A 330 3.36 0.69 -2.17
C ALA A 330 1.92 0.57 -1.67
N ASN A 331 1.28 1.69 -1.38
CA ASN A 331 -0.11 1.70 -0.89
C ASN A 331 -1.07 1.05 -1.90
N SER A 332 -0.91 1.34 -3.20
CA SER A 332 -1.74 0.74 -4.26
C SER A 332 -1.47 -0.77 -4.38
N VAL A 333 -0.19 -1.16 -4.33
CA VAL A 333 0.21 -2.58 -4.38
C VAL A 333 -0.35 -3.35 -3.17
N SER A 334 -0.19 -2.80 -1.95
CA SER A 334 -0.72 -3.44 -0.73
C SER A 334 -2.24 -3.55 -0.76
N ARG A 335 -2.94 -2.53 -1.27
CA ARG A 335 -4.40 -2.59 -1.46
C ARG A 335 -4.79 -3.71 -2.45
N MET A 336 -4.05 -3.85 -3.56
CA MET A 336 -4.31 -4.93 -4.53
C MET A 336 -4.09 -6.30 -3.90
N ILE A 337 -2.98 -6.49 -3.17
CA ILE A 337 -2.70 -7.73 -2.42
C ILE A 337 -3.85 -8.01 -1.45
N ALA A 338 -4.27 -7.01 -0.66
CA ALA A 338 -5.36 -7.18 0.31
C ALA A 338 -6.67 -7.59 -0.37
N VAL A 339 -7.03 -6.94 -1.49
CA VAL A 339 -8.26 -7.28 -2.22
C VAL A 339 -8.22 -8.71 -2.75
N LEU A 340 -7.09 -9.14 -3.32
CA LEU A 340 -6.95 -10.51 -3.83
C LEU A 340 -7.01 -11.54 -2.68
N ASN A 341 -6.38 -11.23 -1.55
CA ASN A 341 -6.42 -12.09 -0.35
C ASN A 341 -7.84 -12.14 0.25
N ASP A 342 -8.54 -11.00 0.30
CA ASP A 342 -9.94 -10.94 0.75
C ASP A 342 -10.82 -11.88 -0.10
N LEU A 343 -10.65 -11.84 -1.43
CA LEU A 343 -11.41 -12.68 -2.36
C LEU A 343 -11.09 -14.17 -2.18
N ILE A 344 -9.82 -14.51 -1.96
CA ILE A 344 -9.41 -15.91 -1.67
C ILE A 344 -10.09 -16.37 -0.38
N LEU A 345 -10.04 -15.57 0.69
CA LEU A 345 -10.70 -15.91 1.96
C LEU A 345 -12.22 -16.03 1.78
N GLU A 346 -12.83 -15.05 1.12
CA GLU A 346 -14.28 -15.03 0.88
C GLU A 346 -14.71 -16.32 0.17
N ARG A 347 -14.01 -16.70 -0.91
CA ARG A 347 -14.32 -17.91 -1.64
C ARG A 347 -14.06 -19.17 -0.80
N LEU A 348 -12.96 -19.20 -0.03
CA LEU A 348 -12.64 -20.30 0.89
C LEU A 348 -13.76 -20.50 1.92
N LEU A 349 -14.18 -19.43 2.60
CA LEU A 349 -15.24 -19.50 3.61
C LEU A 349 -16.59 -19.91 3.01
N SER A 350 -16.87 -19.45 1.78
CA SER A 350 -18.07 -19.87 1.02
C SER A 350 -18.07 -21.38 0.76
N LEU A 351 -16.95 -21.92 0.26
CA LEU A 351 -16.81 -23.37 0.02
C LEU A 351 -16.95 -24.17 1.32
N MET A 352 -16.39 -23.66 2.41
CA MET A 352 -16.52 -24.29 3.73
C MET A 352 -17.98 -24.33 4.21
N GLN A 353 -18.77 -23.28 3.94
CA GLN A 353 -20.20 -23.29 4.27
C GLN A 353 -20.96 -24.32 3.41
N GLU A 354 -20.54 -24.52 2.16
CA GLU A 354 -21.11 -25.59 1.31
C GLU A 354 -20.83 -26.98 1.92
N GLU A 355 -19.66 -27.18 2.54
CA GLU A 355 -19.28 -28.45 3.20
C GLU A 355 -19.94 -28.65 4.57
N LEU A 356 -19.96 -27.61 5.42
CA LEU A 356 -20.39 -27.70 6.82
C LEU A 356 -21.89 -27.44 7.01
N GLY A 357 -22.54 -26.94 5.95
CA GLY A 357 -23.92 -26.48 6.02
C GLY A 357 -24.02 -25.04 6.54
N PRO A 358 -25.24 -24.48 6.54
CA PRO A 358 -25.45 -23.09 6.94
C PRO A 358 -25.13 -22.88 8.43
N PRO A 359 -24.59 -21.73 8.80
CA PRO A 359 -24.32 -21.42 10.19
C PRO A 359 -25.61 -21.28 11.00
N PRO A 360 -25.60 -21.69 12.28
CA PRO A 360 -26.81 -21.64 13.13
C PRO A 360 -27.31 -20.22 13.42
N VAL A 361 -26.41 -19.22 13.35
CA VAL A 361 -26.72 -17.79 13.52
C VAL A 361 -25.89 -16.98 12.52
N GLU A 362 -26.31 -15.76 12.26
CA GLU A 362 -25.55 -14.84 11.41
C GLU A 362 -24.17 -14.55 12.02
N PHE A 363 -23.17 -14.39 11.19
CA PHE A 363 -21.80 -14.13 11.64
C PHE A 363 -21.06 -13.18 10.69
N CYS A 364 -19.97 -12.64 11.21
CA CYS A 364 -19.02 -11.82 10.46
C CYS A 364 -17.59 -12.28 10.77
N TRP A 365 -16.82 -12.58 9.73
CA TRP A 365 -15.40 -12.77 9.84
C TRP A 365 -14.74 -11.39 9.92
N LEU A 366 -13.84 -11.20 10.87
CA LEU A 366 -13.13 -9.94 11.11
C LEU A 366 -11.65 -10.10 10.73
N PHE A 367 -11.16 -9.25 9.87
CA PHE A 367 -9.73 -9.07 9.63
C PHE A 367 -9.14 -8.17 10.70
N LEU A 368 -7.93 -8.48 11.16
CA LEU A 368 -7.21 -7.71 12.18
C LEU A 368 -5.86 -7.24 11.64
N GLY A 369 -5.16 -6.41 12.38
CA GLY A 369 -3.79 -6.00 12.09
C GLY A 369 -3.60 -5.43 10.67
N SER A 370 -2.55 -5.86 10.00
CA SER A 370 -2.23 -5.38 8.63
C SER A 370 -3.31 -5.76 7.61
N GLU A 371 -3.98 -6.89 7.83
CA GLU A 371 -5.11 -7.35 7.01
C GLU A 371 -6.31 -6.43 7.19
N GLY A 372 -6.64 -6.11 8.44
CA GLY A 372 -7.72 -5.16 8.77
C GLY A 372 -7.45 -3.76 8.22
N ARG A 373 -6.19 -3.36 8.10
CA ARG A 373 -5.79 -2.08 7.54
C ARG A 373 -5.63 -2.07 6.01
N MET A 374 -5.76 -3.23 5.34
CA MET A 374 -5.47 -3.38 3.90
C MET A 374 -4.03 -2.96 3.54
N GLU A 375 -3.09 -3.28 4.42
CA GLU A 375 -1.67 -2.92 4.30
C GLU A 375 -0.78 -4.17 4.26
N GLN A 376 -1.35 -5.28 3.85
CA GLN A 376 -0.61 -6.53 3.69
C GLN A 376 0.49 -6.37 2.64
N THR A 377 1.59 -7.04 2.89
CA THR A 377 2.64 -7.27 1.90
C THR A 377 2.66 -8.77 1.58
N PHE A 378 3.70 -9.25 0.92
CA PHE A 378 3.79 -10.69 0.62
C PHE A 378 3.92 -11.50 1.90
N LYS A 379 3.18 -12.58 2.01
CA LYS A 379 3.24 -13.58 3.10
C LYS A 379 3.24 -12.93 4.51
N THR A 380 2.14 -12.33 4.86
CA THR A 380 1.88 -11.91 6.24
C THR A 380 1.15 -13.03 6.99
N ASP A 381 1.44 -13.16 8.28
CA ASP A 381 0.70 -14.03 9.18
C ASP A 381 -0.77 -13.61 9.22
N GLN A 382 -1.64 -14.58 9.43
CA GLN A 382 -3.08 -14.35 9.48
C GLN A 382 -3.50 -13.85 10.86
N ASP A 383 -4.17 -12.69 10.89
CA ASP A 383 -4.76 -12.11 12.10
C ASP A 383 -6.25 -11.94 11.88
N ASN A 384 -7.07 -12.72 12.58
CA ASN A 384 -8.51 -12.72 12.33
C ASN A 384 -9.33 -13.09 13.58
N ALA A 385 -10.61 -12.79 13.53
CA ALA A 385 -11.54 -13.10 14.62
C ALA A 385 -12.92 -13.43 14.05
N LEU A 386 -13.80 -13.95 14.87
CA LEU A 386 -15.15 -14.30 14.50
C LEU A 386 -16.15 -13.61 15.42
N LEU A 387 -17.12 -12.96 14.81
CA LEU A 387 -18.23 -12.26 15.46
C LEU A 387 -19.52 -12.91 15.02
N TYR A 388 -20.41 -13.28 15.95
CA TYR A 388 -21.69 -13.89 15.59
C TYR A 388 -22.85 -13.27 16.39
N ALA A 389 -24.04 -13.38 15.82
CA ALA A 389 -25.28 -12.92 16.48
C ALA A 389 -25.55 -13.76 17.74
N ALA A 390 -26.15 -13.15 18.76
CA ALA A 390 -26.46 -13.86 19.99
C ALA A 390 -27.43 -15.03 19.75
N PRO A 391 -27.10 -16.25 20.22
CA PRO A 391 -28.05 -17.37 20.16
C PRO A 391 -29.29 -17.08 21.04
N GLU A 392 -30.45 -17.50 20.56
CA GLU A 392 -31.76 -17.23 21.19
C GLU A 392 -32.02 -18.10 22.44
N ASN A 393 -31.43 -19.29 22.49
CA ASN A 393 -31.69 -20.27 23.54
C ASN A 393 -30.42 -21.15 23.76
N PRO A 394 -30.37 -21.93 24.87
CA PRO A 394 -29.20 -22.77 25.18
C PRO A 394 -28.86 -23.83 24.12
N GLU A 395 -29.86 -24.40 23.48
CA GLU A 395 -29.65 -25.41 22.42
C GLU A 395 -28.95 -24.79 21.22
N GLN A 396 -29.44 -23.65 20.75
CA GLN A 396 -28.82 -22.89 19.65
C GLN A 396 -27.41 -22.43 20.06
N ARG A 397 -27.19 -22.05 21.32
CA ARG A 397 -25.84 -21.70 21.83
C ARG A 397 -24.88 -22.87 21.66
N THR A 398 -25.25 -24.05 22.10
CA THR A 398 -24.41 -25.26 21.97
C THR A 398 -24.07 -25.55 20.50
N ARG A 399 -25.07 -25.47 19.63
CA ARG A 399 -24.89 -25.68 18.18
C ARG A 399 -23.98 -24.61 17.57
N THR A 400 -24.15 -23.35 17.99
CA THR A 400 -23.34 -22.21 17.52
C THR A 400 -21.88 -22.37 17.91
N GLU A 401 -21.62 -22.71 19.17
CA GLU A 401 -20.25 -22.92 19.68
C GLU A 401 -19.57 -24.09 18.95
N SER A 402 -20.28 -25.21 18.78
CA SER A 402 -19.76 -26.36 18.05
C SER A 402 -19.44 -26.02 16.60
N TYR A 403 -20.39 -25.38 15.90
CA TYR A 403 -20.23 -24.99 14.49
C TYR A 403 -19.01 -24.08 14.30
N PHE A 404 -18.96 -22.98 15.04
CA PHE A 404 -17.87 -21.99 14.85
C PHE A 404 -16.52 -22.48 15.36
N THR A 405 -16.49 -23.46 16.27
CA THR A 405 -15.25 -24.14 16.67
C THR A 405 -14.66 -24.91 15.47
N GLU A 406 -15.47 -25.71 14.83
CA GLU A 406 -15.03 -26.49 13.66
C GLU A 406 -14.74 -25.55 12.46
N PHE A 407 -15.62 -24.59 12.22
CA PHE A 407 -15.46 -23.59 11.14
C PHE A 407 -14.14 -22.82 11.30
N GLY A 408 -13.88 -22.26 12.47
CA GLY A 408 -12.65 -21.50 12.74
C GLY A 408 -11.39 -22.37 12.61
N LYS A 409 -11.45 -23.59 13.13
CA LYS A 409 -10.33 -24.54 13.03
C LYS A 409 -10.00 -24.84 11.56
N ARG A 410 -11.00 -25.27 10.76
CA ARG A 410 -10.77 -25.60 9.34
C ARG A 410 -10.33 -24.38 8.52
N ALA A 411 -10.93 -23.22 8.77
CA ALA A 411 -10.54 -21.99 8.07
C ALA A 411 -9.05 -21.71 8.23
N ILE A 412 -8.55 -21.80 9.47
CA ILE A 412 -7.13 -21.57 9.75
C ILE A 412 -6.24 -22.62 9.07
N GLU A 413 -6.65 -23.90 9.10
CA GLU A 413 -5.91 -24.99 8.44
C GLU A 413 -5.82 -24.77 6.92
N TYR A 414 -6.93 -24.42 6.29
CA TYR A 414 -6.97 -24.16 4.85
C TYR A 414 -6.17 -22.89 4.48
N LEU A 415 -6.23 -21.84 5.30
CA LEU A 415 -5.40 -20.65 5.07
C LEU A 415 -3.90 -20.98 5.15
N VAL A 416 -3.50 -21.84 6.10
CA VAL A 416 -2.11 -22.33 6.19
C VAL A 416 -1.73 -23.09 4.92
N ALA A 417 -2.62 -23.96 4.44
CA ALA A 417 -2.40 -24.71 3.18
C ALA A 417 -2.26 -23.77 1.98
N CYS A 418 -2.98 -22.63 1.99
CA CYS A 418 -2.89 -21.61 0.95
C CYS A 418 -1.69 -20.67 1.11
N GLY A 419 -0.83 -20.91 2.12
CA GLY A 419 0.43 -20.19 2.28
C GLY A 419 0.39 -19.02 3.27
N TYR A 420 -0.67 -18.88 4.06
CA TYR A 420 -0.77 -17.84 5.10
C TYR A 420 -0.33 -18.44 6.45
N PRO A 421 0.84 -18.09 6.99
CA PRO A 421 1.30 -18.70 8.24
C PRO A 421 0.43 -18.31 9.44
N ARG A 422 0.39 -19.19 10.44
CA ARG A 422 -0.34 -18.91 11.69
C ARG A 422 0.25 -17.71 12.40
N CYS A 423 -0.61 -16.92 13.03
CA CYS A 423 -0.20 -15.82 13.91
C CYS A 423 0.54 -16.39 15.13
N PRO A 424 1.80 -15.97 15.40
CA PRO A 424 2.51 -16.41 16.60
C PRO A 424 1.80 -16.05 17.91
N GLY A 425 1.03 -14.97 17.90
CA GLY A 425 0.23 -14.51 19.05
C GLY A 425 -1.10 -15.23 19.20
N ASN A 426 -1.40 -16.20 18.33
CA ASN A 426 -2.66 -16.96 18.33
C ASN A 426 -3.91 -16.06 18.24
N LEU A 427 -3.80 -14.96 17.47
CA LEU A 427 -4.91 -14.00 17.22
C LEU A 427 -5.70 -14.48 15.99
N MET A 428 -6.38 -15.60 16.16
CA MET A 428 -7.07 -16.29 15.05
C MET A 428 -8.43 -16.82 15.48
N ALA A 429 -9.35 -16.93 14.53
CA ALA A 429 -10.73 -17.41 14.74
C ALA A 429 -10.80 -18.83 15.31
N SER A 430 -9.74 -19.63 15.20
CA SER A 430 -9.65 -20.94 15.82
C SER A 430 -9.53 -20.86 17.36
N ASN A 431 -9.05 -19.74 17.89
CA ASN A 431 -8.93 -19.49 19.33
C ASN A 431 -10.28 -19.04 19.89
N PRO A 432 -10.82 -19.73 20.92
CA PRO A 432 -12.11 -19.32 21.51
C PRO A 432 -12.14 -17.90 22.07
N ASP A 433 -10.99 -17.35 22.49
CA ASP A 433 -10.91 -15.96 22.97
C ASP A 433 -11.26 -14.93 21.88
N TRP A 434 -11.12 -15.30 20.61
CA TRP A 434 -11.33 -14.41 19.47
C TRP A 434 -12.54 -14.83 18.61
N ARG A 435 -13.42 -15.62 19.20
CA ARG A 435 -14.64 -16.14 18.60
C ARG A 435 -15.80 -15.90 19.56
N LYS A 436 -16.48 -14.75 19.41
CA LYS A 436 -17.43 -14.26 20.42
C LYS A 436 -18.73 -13.79 19.78
N SER A 437 -19.80 -13.80 20.60
CA SER A 437 -21.04 -13.14 20.22
C SER A 437 -20.88 -11.62 20.14
N TYR A 438 -21.82 -10.97 19.49
CA TYR A 438 -21.84 -9.50 19.39
C TYR A 438 -21.81 -8.84 20.79
N ALA A 439 -22.61 -9.35 21.73
CA ALA A 439 -22.68 -8.84 23.09
C ALA A 439 -21.32 -9.02 23.82
N ASP A 440 -20.71 -10.21 23.70
CA ASP A 440 -19.41 -10.48 24.35
C ASP A 440 -18.29 -9.61 23.76
N TRP A 441 -18.35 -9.30 22.44
CA TRP A 441 -17.39 -8.37 21.82
C TRP A 441 -17.59 -6.93 22.32
N GLN A 442 -18.86 -6.49 22.48
CA GLN A 442 -19.16 -5.17 23.04
C GLN A 442 -18.61 -5.08 24.48
N ASP A 443 -18.91 -6.08 25.30
CA ASP A 443 -18.44 -6.13 26.70
C ASP A 443 -16.91 -6.12 26.78
N TYR A 444 -16.24 -6.91 25.90
CA TYR A 444 -14.77 -6.94 25.82
C TYR A 444 -14.20 -5.53 25.56
N PHE A 445 -14.73 -4.83 24.55
CA PHE A 445 -14.25 -3.49 24.20
C PHE A 445 -14.61 -2.44 25.27
N PHE A 446 -15.82 -2.49 25.83
CA PHE A 446 -16.24 -1.57 26.90
C PHE A 446 -15.36 -1.73 28.13
N ASP A 447 -15.10 -2.97 28.54
CA ASP A 447 -14.23 -3.23 29.70
C ASP A 447 -12.79 -2.74 29.43
N LEU A 448 -12.26 -3.00 28.25
CA LEU A 448 -10.93 -2.55 27.84
C LEU A 448 -10.80 -1.02 27.85
N VAL A 449 -11.82 -0.32 27.36
CA VAL A 449 -11.80 1.15 27.26
C VAL A 449 -12.05 1.80 28.64
N ARG A 450 -12.95 1.21 29.47
CA ARG A 450 -13.29 1.74 30.79
C ARG A 450 -12.24 1.45 31.86
N ARG A 451 -11.56 0.30 31.74
CA ARG A 451 -10.55 -0.16 32.71
C ARG A 451 -9.25 -0.53 31.98
N PRO A 452 -8.58 0.47 31.39
CA PRO A 452 -7.38 0.19 30.62
C PRO A 452 -6.23 -0.22 31.55
N GLU A 453 -5.77 -1.45 31.38
CA GLU A 453 -4.57 -1.99 32.05
C GLU A 453 -3.47 -2.10 30.99
N PRO A 454 -2.21 -1.73 31.30
CA PRO A 454 -1.13 -1.71 30.31
C PRO A 454 -0.98 -3.01 29.53
N GLU A 455 -0.97 -4.15 30.18
CA GLU A 455 -0.80 -5.46 29.52
C GLU A 455 -1.99 -5.81 28.60
N ARG A 456 -3.20 -5.44 29.02
CA ARG A 456 -4.41 -5.71 28.24
C ARG A 456 -4.48 -4.79 27.03
N VAL A 457 -4.11 -3.51 27.19
CA VAL A 457 -4.08 -2.52 26.08
C VAL A 457 -3.08 -2.97 25.01
N LEU A 458 -1.88 -3.39 25.44
CA LEU A 458 -0.84 -3.91 24.55
C LEU A 458 -1.37 -5.07 23.69
N LYS A 459 -1.98 -6.08 24.31
CA LYS A 459 -2.52 -7.26 23.62
C LYS A 459 -3.70 -6.90 22.71
N ALA A 460 -4.47 -5.88 23.08
CA ALA A 460 -5.70 -5.51 22.40
C ALA A 460 -5.51 -4.47 21.27
N THR A 461 -4.33 -3.87 21.16
CA THR A 461 -4.06 -2.79 20.21
C THR A 461 -4.45 -3.17 18.76
N ILE A 462 -4.15 -4.41 18.37
CA ILE A 462 -4.44 -4.94 17.03
C ILE A 462 -5.95 -4.97 16.72
N PHE A 463 -6.80 -5.10 17.79
CA PHE A 463 -8.25 -5.18 17.61
C PHE A 463 -8.87 -3.83 17.22
N PHE A 464 -8.19 -2.72 17.46
CA PHE A 464 -8.65 -1.41 16.99
C PHE A 464 -8.45 -1.22 15.48
N ASP A 465 -7.84 -2.20 14.81
CA ASP A 465 -7.68 -2.21 13.36
C ASP A 465 -8.68 -3.16 12.67
N PHE A 466 -9.65 -3.75 13.41
CA PHE A 466 -10.54 -4.74 12.81
C PHE A 466 -11.40 -4.16 11.69
N ARG A 467 -11.65 -4.98 10.68
CA ARG A 467 -12.48 -4.68 9.52
C ARG A 467 -13.38 -5.88 9.22
N PRO A 468 -14.69 -5.68 8.95
CA PRO A 468 -15.56 -6.77 8.48
C PRO A 468 -15.03 -7.33 7.15
N GLY A 469 -14.97 -8.66 7.04
CA GLY A 469 -14.41 -9.33 5.85
C GLY A 469 -15.39 -10.23 5.11
N TYR A 470 -16.22 -11.00 5.82
CA TYR A 470 -17.12 -11.98 5.19
C TYR A 470 -18.34 -12.23 6.08
N GLY A 471 -19.46 -12.59 5.45
CA GLY A 471 -20.74 -12.87 6.13
C GLY A 471 -21.56 -11.60 6.30
N ARG A 472 -22.18 -11.41 7.47
CA ARG A 472 -23.02 -10.22 7.78
C ARG A 472 -22.13 -9.04 8.14
N LEU A 473 -21.67 -8.31 7.12
CA LEU A 473 -20.73 -7.20 7.29
C LEU A 473 -21.26 -6.09 8.21
N ASP A 474 -22.58 -5.87 8.23
CA ASP A 474 -23.21 -4.87 9.10
C ASP A 474 -23.03 -5.17 10.60
N LEU A 475 -22.92 -6.45 10.99
CA LEU A 475 -22.58 -6.80 12.38
C LEU A 475 -21.20 -6.21 12.77
N GLY A 476 -20.21 -6.38 11.91
CA GLY A 476 -18.86 -5.82 12.14
C GLY A 476 -18.86 -4.30 12.08
N ALA A 477 -19.60 -3.71 11.14
CA ALA A 477 -19.71 -2.25 11.02
C ALA A 477 -20.33 -1.63 12.28
N ARG A 478 -21.42 -2.20 12.79
CA ARG A 478 -22.04 -1.74 14.05
C ARG A 478 -21.10 -1.86 15.25
N LEU A 479 -20.35 -2.96 15.31
CA LEU A 479 -19.34 -3.12 16.38
C LEU A 479 -18.26 -2.02 16.26
N ARG A 480 -17.80 -1.71 15.03
CA ARG A 480 -16.85 -0.61 14.76
C ARG A 480 -17.39 0.73 15.27
N ASP A 481 -18.65 1.03 15.02
CA ASP A 481 -19.29 2.26 15.48
C ASP A 481 -19.28 2.36 17.02
N VAL A 482 -19.64 1.27 17.70
CA VAL A 482 -19.65 1.19 19.18
C VAL A 482 -18.24 1.40 19.73
N VAL A 483 -17.24 0.72 19.15
CA VAL A 483 -15.84 0.80 19.63
C VAL A 483 -15.28 2.21 19.42
N SER A 484 -15.53 2.82 18.25
CA SER A 484 -15.06 4.17 17.95
C SER A 484 -15.69 5.21 18.89
N ALA A 485 -16.99 5.08 19.14
CA ALA A 485 -17.72 5.95 20.07
C ALA A 485 -17.21 5.80 21.51
N ALA A 486 -16.92 4.58 21.95
CA ALA A 486 -16.42 4.32 23.30
C ALA A 486 -14.99 4.87 23.52
N ALA A 487 -14.14 4.78 22.48
CA ALA A 487 -12.75 5.26 22.56
C ALA A 487 -12.65 6.79 22.47
N ARG A 488 -13.52 7.41 21.66
CA ARG A 488 -13.53 8.87 21.44
C ARG A 488 -13.72 9.62 22.76
N GLY A 489 -12.81 10.55 23.04
CA GLY A 489 -12.89 11.38 24.25
C GLY A 489 -12.48 10.68 25.54
N ASN A 490 -12.18 9.39 25.52
CA ASN A 490 -11.68 8.69 26.71
C ASN A 490 -10.17 8.94 26.85
N HIS A 491 -9.82 10.08 27.46
CA HIS A 491 -8.42 10.50 27.60
C HIS A 491 -7.56 9.52 28.41
N VAL A 492 -8.14 8.79 29.35
CA VAL A 492 -7.40 7.80 30.15
C VAL A 492 -6.98 6.63 29.26
N PHE A 493 -7.93 6.06 28.53
CA PHE A 493 -7.66 4.96 27.58
C PHE A 493 -6.66 5.40 26.50
N LEU A 494 -6.89 6.56 25.88
CA LEU A 494 -6.02 7.09 24.81
C LEU A 494 -4.58 7.34 25.32
N ARG A 495 -4.44 7.76 26.59
CA ARG A 495 -3.11 7.94 27.20
C ARG A 495 -2.38 6.59 27.36
N TYR A 496 -3.09 5.55 27.82
CA TYR A 496 -2.49 4.21 27.93
C TYR A 496 -2.09 3.67 26.54
N LEU A 497 -2.97 3.85 25.57
CA LEU A 497 -2.70 3.42 24.17
C LEU A 497 -1.47 4.15 23.60
N ALA A 498 -1.39 5.48 23.80
CA ALA A 498 -0.25 6.28 23.35
C ALA A 498 1.04 5.87 24.07
N ARG A 499 0.98 5.60 25.37
CA ARG A 499 2.14 5.15 26.16
C ARG A 499 2.67 3.82 25.64
N ASP A 500 1.78 2.90 25.29
CA ASP A 500 2.15 1.61 24.71
C ASP A 500 2.91 1.80 23.38
N CYS A 501 2.39 2.67 22.51
CA CYS A 501 3.02 2.99 21.21
C CYS A 501 4.44 3.54 21.38
N LEU A 502 4.71 4.29 22.44
CA LEU A 502 6.04 4.87 22.72
C LEU A 502 7.07 3.84 23.22
N THR A 503 6.66 2.60 23.49
CA THR A 503 7.60 1.53 23.87
C THR A 503 8.47 1.10 22.68
N VAL A 504 7.94 1.23 21.46
CA VAL A 504 8.69 0.93 20.23
C VAL A 504 9.53 2.17 19.86
N ARG A 505 10.83 2.06 20.10
CA ARG A 505 11.74 3.17 19.76
C ARG A 505 12.13 3.14 18.30
N PRO A 506 12.09 4.30 17.61
CA PRO A 506 12.62 4.38 16.25
C PRO A 506 14.10 3.92 16.21
N PRO A 507 14.54 3.32 15.11
CA PRO A 507 15.89 2.76 15.03
C PRO A 507 16.95 3.84 14.74
N LEU A 508 16.97 4.90 15.55
CA LEU A 508 17.87 6.04 15.40
C LEU A 508 18.70 6.22 16.66
N SER A 509 20.02 6.38 16.48
CA SER A 509 20.93 6.74 17.56
C SER A 509 20.77 8.21 17.94
N PHE A 510 21.42 8.63 18.99
CA PHE A 510 21.49 10.03 19.40
C PHE A 510 21.97 10.94 18.23
N PHE A 511 22.86 10.42 17.38
CA PHE A 511 23.38 11.12 16.20
C PHE A 511 22.59 10.81 14.92
N ARG A 512 21.33 10.36 15.06
CA ARG A 512 20.41 10.04 13.95
C ARG A 512 20.88 8.94 12.99
N ASN A 513 21.91 8.17 13.36
CA ASN A 513 22.35 7.01 12.56
C ASN A 513 21.40 5.83 12.78
N ILE A 514 21.17 5.07 11.72
CA ILE A 514 20.29 3.88 11.81
C ILE A 514 20.95 2.81 12.69
N ILE A 515 20.22 2.37 13.70
CA ILE A 515 20.66 1.29 14.61
C ILE A 515 20.13 -0.04 14.07
N VAL A 516 21.02 -0.99 13.88
CA VAL A 516 20.67 -2.38 13.54
C VAL A 516 20.67 -3.23 14.80
N GLU A 517 20.03 -4.40 14.75
CA GLU A 517 20.00 -5.35 15.86
C GLU A 517 21.45 -5.80 16.17
N LYS A 518 21.84 -5.73 17.44
CA LYS A 518 23.22 -6.05 17.87
C LYS A 518 23.42 -7.54 18.14
N ASP A 519 22.35 -8.25 18.51
CA ASP A 519 22.40 -9.64 18.99
C ASP A 519 21.24 -10.46 18.43
N GLY A 520 21.31 -11.77 18.60
CA GLY A 520 20.24 -12.70 18.22
C GLY A 520 20.21 -13.08 16.75
N ALA A 521 19.14 -13.75 16.35
CA ALA A 521 18.95 -14.29 15.00
C ALA A 521 18.90 -13.21 13.90
N HIS A 522 18.69 -11.96 14.28
CA HIS A 522 18.57 -10.82 13.35
C HIS A 522 19.74 -9.83 13.46
N LYS A 523 20.86 -10.27 13.98
CA LYS A 523 22.09 -9.45 14.12
C LYS A 523 22.44 -8.76 12.80
N ASN A 524 22.73 -7.46 12.87
CA ASN A 524 23.04 -6.57 11.74
C ASN A 524 21.87 -6.41 10.75
N ARG A 525 20.64 -6.60 11.21
CA ARG A 525 19.43 -6.38 10.41
C ARG A 525 18.56 -5.28 11.04
N LEU A 526 17.75 -4.65 10.22
CA LEU A 526 16.77 -3.65 10.62
C LEU A 526 15.37 -4.24 10.42
N ASP A 527 14.60 -4.32 11.51
CA ASP A 527 13.20 -4.73 11.40
C ASP A 527 12.36 -3.52 10.93
N LEU A 528 12.10 -3.48 9.64
CA LEU A 528 11.28 -2.42 9.04
C LEU A 528 9.84 -2.43 9.55
N LYS A 529 9.27 -3.63 9.78
CA LYS A 529 7.88 -3.76 10.26
C LYS A 529 7.76 -3.17 11.66
N LEU A 530 8.55 -3.69 12.59
CA LEU A 530 8.46 -3.29 14.00
C LEU A 530 8.98 -1.88 14.25
N ARG A 531 10.11 -1.54 13.69
CA ARG A 531 10.80 -0.28 14.04
C ARG A 531 10.50 0.92 13.14
N UNK A 532 10.02 0.66 11.93
CA UNK A 532 9.77 1.63 11.07
C UNK A 532 8.43 1.82 10.78
N ILE A 533 7.74 0.84 10.58
CA ILE A 533 6.32 0.99 10.18
C ILE A 533 5.39 1.15 11.38
N THR A 534 5.59 0.34 12.41
CA THR A 534 4.71 0.33 13.59
C THR A 534 4.50 1.73 14.20
N PRO A 535 5.53 2.59 14.38
CA PRO A 535 5.29 3.93 14.93
C PRO A 535 4.30 4.77 14.12
N PHE A 536 4.30 4.68 12.77
CA PHE A 536 3.33 5.39 11.92
C PHE A 536 1.93 4.85 12.11
N VAL A 537 1.81 3.52 12.14
CA VAL A 537 0.53 2.81 12.32
C VAL A 537 -0.08 3.19 13.68
N ASP A 538 0.74 3.17 14.72
CA ASP A 538 0.31 3.48 16.08
C ASP A 538 -0.09 4.95 16.22
N PHE A 539 0.71 5.86 15.69
CA PHE A 539 0.39 7.28 15.65
C PHE A 539 -0.97 7.52 14.97
N ALA A 540 -1.14 6.95 13.77
CA ALA A 540 -2.39 7.09 13.02
C ALA A 540 -3.58 6.48 13.78
N ARG A 541 -3.38 5.33 14.45
CA ARG A 541 -4.43 4.65 15.25
C ARG A 541 -4.87 5.50 16.42
N VAL A 542 -3.92 5.99 17.24
CA VAL A 542 -4.22 6.77 18.44
C VAL A 542 -4.92 8.09 18.07
N THR A 543 -4.37 8.81 17.09
CA THR A 543 -4.93 10.10 16.68
C THR A 543 -6.31 9.94 16.03
N SER A 544 -6.51 8.93 15.19
CA SER A 544 -7.81 8.68 14.56
C SER A 544 -8.88 8.28 15.59
N LEU A 545 -8.53 7.47 16.59
CA LEU A 545 -9.46 7.10 17.66
C LEU A 545 -9.84 8.32 18.51
N ALA A 546 -8.90 9.21 18.78
CA ALA A 546 -9.17 10.45 19.52
C ALA A 546 -10.18 11.34 18.79
N GLU A 547 -10.09 11.41 17.47
CA GLU A 547 -10.99 12.21 16.62
C GLU A 547 -12.30 11.45 16.26
N GLY A 548 -12.42 10.18 16.62
CA GLY A 548 -13.59 9.35 16.30
C GLY A 548 -13.64 8.91 14.85
N ILE A 549 -12.49 8.87 14.17
CA ILE A 549 -12.37 8.44 12.78
C ILE A 549 -12.42 6.90 12.72
N LYS A 550 -13.29 6.37 11.87
CA LYS A 550 -13.59 4.93 11.79
C LYS A 550 -12.67 4.16 10.85
N GLU A 551 -11.90 4.86 10.03
CA GLU A 551 -10.98 4.24 9.08
C GLU A 551 -9.99 3.32 9.79
N THR A 552 -9.57 2.24 9.11
CA THR A 552 -8.55 1.33 9.63
C THR A 552 -7.19 1.54 8.94
N ASN A 553 -7.21 1.84 7.64
CA ASN A 553 -5.99 2.06 6.84
C ASN A 553 -5.21 3.26 7.37
N THR A 554 -3.89 3.10 7.54
CA THR A 554 -3.01 4.13 8.11
C THR A 554 -3.07 5.45 7.34
N MET A 555 -3.03 5.38 6.00
CA MET A 555 -3.06 6.60 5.17
C MET A 555 -4.43 7.28 5.22
N ALA A 556 -5.52 6.50 5.24
CA ALA A 556 -6.87 7.03 5.36
C ALA A 556 -7.10 7.67 6.74
N ARG A 557 -6.58 7.04 7.80
CA ARG A 557 -6.59 7.62 9.15
C ARG A 557 -5.88 8.97 9.20
N LEU A 558 -4.65 9.02 8.65
CA LEU A 558 -3.87 10.27 8.61
C LEU A 558 -4.60 11.36 7.82
N ALA A 559 -5.25 11.00 6.71
CA ALA A 559 -6.05 11.94 5.92
C ALA A 559 -7.23 12.48 6.73
N GLY A 560 -7.98 11.59 7.41
CA GLY A 560 -9.10 11.98 8.27
C GLY A 560 -8.67 12.89 9.43
N VAL A 561 -7.52 12.58 10.06
CA VAL A 561 -6.98 13.41 11.16
C VAL A 561 -6.55 14.80 10.65
N TYR A 562 -5.98 14.87 9.45
CA TYR A 562 -5.66 16.14 8.78
C TYR A 562 -6.93 16.93 8.44
N GLU A 563 -7.95 16.29 7.88
CA GLU A 563 -9.25 16.91 7.56
C GLU A 563 -9.98 17.41 8.81
N ALA A 564 -9.82 16.73 9.95
CA ALA A 564 -10.34 17.17 11.24
C ALA A 564 -9.55 18.36 11.85
N GLY A 565 -8.43 18.77 11.19
CA GLY A 565 -7.62 19.91 11.64
C GLY A 565 -6.63 19.59 12.76
N ALA A 566 -6.45 18.32 13.09
CA ALA A 566 -5.55 17.89 14.18
C ALA A 566 -4.10 17.72 13.74
N LEU A 567 -3.81 17.87 12.42
CA LEU A 567 -2.44 17.85 11.88
C LEU A 567 -2.22 19.05 10.97
N SER A 568 -1.03 19.64 11.00
CA SER A 568 -0.66 20.66 10.01
C SER A 568 -0.45 20.00 8.63
N LYS A 569 -0.61 20.79 7.57
CA LYS A 569 -0.40 20.34 6.18
C LYS A 569 1.01 19.81 5.96
N GLU A 570 2.01 20.51 6.51
CA GLU A 570 3.42 20.15 6.40
C GLU A 570 3.67 18.78 7.04
N PHE A 571 3.25 18.62 8.30
CA PHE A 571 3.46 17.38 9.05
C PHE A 571 2.73 16.19 8.41
N TYR A 572 1.49 16.41 7.94
CA TYR A 572 0.71 15.39 7.22
C TYR A 572 1.47 14.94 5.95
N SER A 573 1.99 15.91 5.16
CA SER A 573 2.74 15.58 3.94
C SER A 573 4.01 14.78 4.25
N GLU A 574 4.78 15.21 5.26
CA GLU A 574 6.02 14.54 5.68
C GLU A 574 5.77 13.09 6.12
N ILE A 575 4.77 12.87 6.98
CA ILE A 575 4.42 11.53 7.46
C ILE A 575 3.99 10.63 6.29
N ARG A 576 3.14 11.17 5.42
CA ARG A 576 2.62 10.42 4.26
C ARG A 576 3.74 9.96 3.34
N GLU A 577 4.68 10.85 3.02
CA GLU A 577 5.83 10.55 2.16
C GLU A 577 6.75 9.52 2.82
N ALA A 578 7.08 9.73 4.10
CA ALA A 578 7.98 8.82 4.84
C ALA A 578 7.38 7.41 4.94
N TYR A 579 6.10 7.31 5.31
CA TYR A 579 5.40 6.02 5.41
C TYR A 579 5.38 5.31 4.04
N GLY A 580 5.00 6.04 3.00
CA GLY A 580 4.95 5.50 1.63
C GLY A 580 6.31 4.97 1.18
N PHE A 581 7.37 5.71 1.44
CA PHE A 581 8.74 5.31 1.10
C PHE A 581 9.15 4.02 1.85
N ILE A 582 8.92 3.96 3.16
CA ILE A 582 9.30 2.78 3.97
C ILE A 582 8.53 1.53 3.49
N MET A 583 7.24 1.68 3.20
CA MET A 583 6.42 0.60 2.65
C MET A 583 6.94 0.13 1.30
N GLN A 584 7.37 1.06 0.44
CA GLN A 584 7.94 0.73 -0.88
C GLN A 584 9.25 -0.07 -0.73
N VAL A 585 10.14 0.37 0.14
CA VAL A 585 11.40 -0.34 0.44
C VAL A 585 11.11 -1.76 0.91
N ARG A 586 10.15 -1.91 1.82
CA ARG A 586 9.74 -3.22 2.36
C ARG A 586 9.24 -4.16 1.26
N LEU A 587 8.33 -3.68 0.40
CA LEU A 587 7.75 -4.48 -0.69
C LEU A 587 8.82 -4.96 -1.68
N VAL A 588 9.69 -4.05 -2.12
CA VAL A 588 10.77 -4.40 -3.06
C VAL A 588 11.75 -5.39 -2.44
N HIS A 589 12.08 -5.20 -1.17
CA HIS A 589 12.98 -6.14 -0.47
C HIS A 589 12.37 -7.55 -0.40
N GLN A 590 11.08 -7.65 -0.03
CA GLN A 590 10.39 -8.95 0.03
C GLN A 590 10.32 -9.61 -1.35
N LEU A 591 10.04 -8.84 -2.39
CA LEU A 591 10.02 -9.35 -3.76
C LEU A 591 11.37 -9.96 -4.15
N ARG A 592 12.47 -9.26 -3.86
CA ARG A 592 13.83 -9.77 -4.12
C ARG A 592 14.14 -11.05 -3.34
N GLN A 593 13.68 -11.14 -2.09
CA GLN A 593 13.86 -12.36 -1.30
C GLN A 593 13.13 -13.55 -1.93
N MET A 594 11.92 -13.33 -2.42
CA MET A 594 11.14 -14.38 -3.10
C MET A 594 11.81 -14.84 -4.40
N GLU A 595 12.42 -13.91 -5.15
CA GLU A 595 13.19 -14.23 -6.36
C GLU A 595 14.39 -15.13 -6.07
N GLN A 596 14.93 -15.05 -4.87
CA GLN A 596 16.09 -15.85 -4.45
C GLN A 596 15.67 -17.13 -3.69
N ASP A 597 14.39 -17.49 -3.75
CA ASP A 597 13.78 -18.61 -3.00
C ASP A 597 13.99 -18.50 -1.49
N LEU A 598 14.14 -17.26 -1.00
CA LEU A 598 14.28 -17.01 0.44
C LEU A 598 12.92 -16.64 1.05
N THR A 599 12.71 -17.03 2.30
CA THR A 599 11.51 -16.58 3.02
C THR A 599 11.59 -15.04 3.18
N PRO A 600 10.54 -14.29 2.80
CA PRO A 600 10.56 -12.84 2.96
C PRO A 600 10.83 -12.40 4.39
N ARG A 601 11.86 -11.57 4.57
CA ARG A 601 12.36 -11.10 5.87
C ARG A 601 12.54 -9.59 5.87
N GLN A 602 12.97 -9.06 6.98
CA GLN A 602 13.35 -7.66 7.14
C GLN A 602 14.69 -7.39 6.45
N LEU A 603 14.98 -6.14 6.16
CA LEU A 603 16.23 -5.76 5.49
C LEU A 603 17.47 -6.19 6.30
N PRO A 604 18.51 -6.72 5.65
CA PRO A 604 19.81 -6.86 6.30
C PRO A 604 20.39 -5.48 6.62
N GLY A 605 21.16 -5.39 7.68
CA GLY A 605 21.83 -4.16 8.07
C GLY A 605 22.91 -3.74 7.08
N PRO A 606 23.34 -2.48 7.11
CA PRO A 606 24.44 -2.02 6.27
C PRO A 606 25.74 -2.76 6.63
N GLY A 607 26.39 -3.37 5.66
CA GLY A 607 27.73 -3.91 5.81
C GLY A 607 27.95 -5.42 5.70
N ARG A 608 27.40 -6.09 4.72
CA ARG A 608 27.98 -7.35 4.25
C ARG A 608 28.30 -7.26 2.76
N ALA A 609 29.48 -6.71 2.46
CA ALA A 609 30.18 -7.11 1.26
C ALA A 609 30.66 -8.56 1.48
N ASP A 610 30.41 -9.38 0.52
CA ASP A 610 30.72 -10.81 0.50
C ASP A 610 32.20 -11.08 0.84
N ARG A 611 32.47 -11.65 2.01
CA ARG A 611 33.80 -12.15 2.39
C ARG A 611 33.96 -13.65 2.11
N THR A 612 33.30 -14.17 1.09
CA THR A 612 33.48 -15.56 0.68
C THR A 612 34.17 -15.65 -0.67
N ARG A 613 35.43 -15.22 -0.73
CA ARG A 613 36.38 -15.71 -1.74
C ARG A 613 37.80 -15.56 -1.22
N LYS A 614 38.18 -16.46 -0.31
CA LYS A 614 39.58 -16.87 -0.13
C LYS A 614 39.55 -18.17 0.67
N ASN A 615 39.65 -19.27 -0.05
CA ASN A 615 40.30 -20.50 0.33
C ASN A 615 39.97 -21.55 -0.75
N GLY A 616 40.79 -21.57 -1.75
CA GLY A 616 41.01 -22.73 -2.61
C GLY A 616 42.46 -23.15 -2.45
N PRO A 617 42.85 -24.44 -2.62
CA PRO A 617 44.16 -24.96 -2.28
C PRO A 617 45.29 -24.28 -3.03
#